data_fe56368d2fb3570bacfbadf5fbdaa83b
#
_entry.id   fe56368d2fb3570bacfbadf5fbdaa83b
#
_cell.length_a   1.000
_cell.length_b   1.000
_cell.length_c   1.000
_cell.angle_alpha   90.00
_cell.angle_beta   90.00
_cell.angle_gamma   90.00
#
_symmetry.space_group_name_H-M   'P 1'
#
loop_
_entity.id
_entity.type
_entity.pdbx_description
1 polymer ?
#
loop_
_entity_poly.entity_id
_entity_poly.type
_entity_poly.pdbx_seq_one_letter_code
_entity_poly.pdbx_strand_id
1 'polypeptide(L)'
;MYRIYLVEDEEHLRGVLAAYLEKEGWQVRSFADGTSARSAISERPDLWVLDIMLPGVDGYQLMREIKADQPAQPVIFISARDADIDRIIGLEMGSDDYLAKPFLPRELVIRTRKLLERVYSGHPAGMIPAGLERRTKLNIAPYLIDEQARTVTAEDGTKLELTSKEFELLLYLVGHHGQVLEREQVLRAVWGIDYFGTDRVVDDLVRRLRRKLPELRVETVYGYGYRMVKA
;
A
#
# COMPACT_ATOMS: atom_id res chain seq x y z
N MET A 1 -7.77 -8.35 -16.45
CA MET A 1 -9.05 -8.04 -15.77
C MET A 1 -8.81 -8.22 -14.30
N TYR A 2 -8.98 -7.18 -13.48
CA TYR A 2 -8.66 -7.26 -12.03
C TYR A 2 -9.82 -7.86 -11.25
N ARG A 3 -9.48 -8.65 -10.20
CA ARG A 3 -10.41 -9.22 -9.22
C ARG A 3 -10.36 -8.41 -7.94
N ILE A 4 -11.51 -7.88 -7.51
CA ILE A 4 -11.63 -7.04 -6.33
C ILE A 4 -12.57 -7.73 -5.33
N TYR A 5 -12.13 -7.89 -4.09
CA TYR A 5 -12.94 -8.41 -3.01
C TYR A 5 -13.37 -7.25 -2.11
N LEU A 6 -14.70 -7.08 -2.01
CA LEU A 6 -15.34 -6.01 -1.24
C LEU A 6 -16.01 -6.60 0.00
N VAL A 7 -15.63 -6.14 1.18
CA VAL A 7 -16.21 -6.57 2.45
C VAL A 7 -16.86 -5.36 3.12
N GLU A 8 -18.19 -5.39 3.20
CA GLU A 8 -19.02 -4.31 3.72
C GLU A 8 -20.32 -4.94 4.25
N ASP A 9 -20.70 -4.68 5.48
CA ASP A 9 -21.88 -5.30 6.08
C ASP A 9 -23.20 -4.64 5.65
N GLU A 10 -23.19 -3.32 5.39
CA GLU A 10 -24.37 -2.62 4.91
C GLU A 10 -24.73 -3.03 3.47
N GLU A 11 -25.84 -3.75 3.29
CA GLU A 11 -26.23 -4.34 2.00
C GLU A 11 -26.39 -3.30 0.89
N HIS A 12 -27.02 -2.16 1.20
CA HIS A 12 -27.23 -1.11 0.20
C HIS A 12 -25.92 -0.49 -0.26
N LEU A 13 -25.06 -0.11 0.68
CA LEU A 13 -23.74 0.45 0.37
C LEU A 13 -22.89 -0.56 -0.40
N ARG A 14 -22.84 -1.81 0.06
CA ARG A 14 -22.12 -2.91 -0.61
C ARG A 14 -22.56 -3.06 -2.07
N GLY A 15 -23.89 -3.06 -2.34
CA GLY A 15 -24.43 -3.16 -3.69
C GLY A 15 -24.06 -1.97 -4.58
N VAL A 16 -24.12 -0.75 -4.05
CA VAL A 16 -23.73 0.47 -4.77
C VAL A 16 -22.24 0.44 -5.10
N LEU A 17 -21.38 0.13 -4.13
CA LEU A 17 -19.92 0.08 -4.34
C LEU A 17 -19.55 -0.98 -5.35
N ALA A 18 -20.13 -2.20 -5.25
CA ALA A 18 -19.90 -3.28 -6.22
C ALA A 18 -20.25 -2.83 -7.64
N ALA A 19 -21.44 -2.25 -7.84
CA ALA A 19 -21.88 -1.79 -9.15
C ALA A 19 -20.98 -0.72 -9.75
N TYR A 20 -20.42 0.19 -8.92
CA TYR A 20 -19.49 1.22 -9.40
C TYR A 20 -18.14 0.60 -9.82
N LEU A 21 -17.63 -0.38 -9.07
CA LEU A 21 -16.38 -1.08 -9.39
C LEU A 21 -16.54 -1.95 -10.64
N GLU A 22 -17.67 -2.65 -10.79
CA GLU A 22 -17.97 -3.49 -11.97
C GLU A 22 -18.09 -2.67 -13.27
N LYS A 23 -18.56 -1.43 -13.21
CA LYS A 23 -18.62 -0.51 -14.38
C LYS A 23 -17.23 -0.21 -14.96
N GLU A 24 -16.16 -0.38 -14.17
CA GLU A 24 -14.77 -0.24 -14.64
C GLU A 24 -14.23 -1.49 -15.34
N GLY A 25 -15.06 -2.52 -15.49
CA GLY A 25 -14.70 -3.80 -16.08
C GLY A 25 -13.94 -4.73 -15.11
N TRP A 26 -13.99 -4.47 -13.82
CA TRP A 26 -13.39 -5.35 -12.80
C TRP A 26 -14.36 -6.43 -12.36
N GLN A 27 -13.81 -7.61 -11.99
CA GLN A 27 -14.59 -8.65 -11.34
C GLN A 27 -14.71 -8.34 -9.85
N VAL A 28 -15.94 -8.18 -9.35
CA VAL A 28 -16.18 -7.90 -7.93
C VAL A 28 -16.83 -9.09 -7.26
N ARG A 29 -16.24 -9.54 -6.14
CA ARG A 29 -16.88 -10.47 -5.22
C ARG A 29 -17.11 -9.79 -3.90
N SER A 30 -18.36 -9.77 -3.46
CA SER A 30 -18.77 -9.06 -2.24
C SER A 30 -19.03 -10.04 -1.10
N PHE A 31 -18.69 -9.60 0.13
CA PHE A 31 -18.90 -10.33 1.37
C PHE A 31 -19.63 -9.41 2.37
N ALA A 32 -20.58 -9.97 3.12
CA ALA A 32 -21.36 -9.23 4.10
C ALA A 32 -20.70 -9.17 5.50
N ASP A 33 -19.66 -9.96 5.72
CA ASP A 33 -18.99 -10.08 7.02
C ASP A 33 -17.54 -10.56 6.84
N GLY A 34 -16.72 -10.31 7.88
CA GLY A 34 -15.32 -10.72 7.85
C GLY A 34 -15.09 -12.23 7.91
N THR A 35 -16.03 -12.99 8.47
CA THR A 35 -15.89 -14.46 8.57
C THR A 35 -16.00 -15.13 7.19
N SER A 36 -16.98 -14.72 6.40
CA SER A 36 -17.13 -15.20 5.02
C SER A 36 -15.95 -14.75 4.14
N ALA A 37 -15.49 -13.51 4.29
CA ALA A 37 -14.34 -12.99 3.57
C ALA A 37 -13.03 -13.72 3.92
N ARG A 38 -12.83 -14.10 5.19
CA ARG A 38 -11.67 -14.84 5.69
C ARG A 38 -11.43 -16.15 4.92
N SER A 39 -12.50 -16.86 4.58
CA SER A 39 -12.40 -18.12 3.83
C SER A 39 -11.83 -17.95 2.41
N ALA A 40 -11.87 -16.73 1.87
CA ALA A 40 -11.41 -16.41 0.53
C ALA A 40 -9.98 -15.79 0.48
N ILE A 41 -9.26 -15.69 1.61
CA ILE A 41 -7.90 -15.10 1.65
C ILE A 41 -6.96 -15.81 0.68
N SER A 42 -6.97 -17.15 0.66
CA SER A 42 -6.10 -17.97 -0.20
C SER A 42 -6.36 -17.81 -1.70
N GLU A 43 -7.47 -17.20 -2.09
CA GLU A 43 -7.81 -16.95 -3.50
C GLU A 43 -7.01 -15.77 -4.11
N ARG A 44 -6.40 -14.95 -3.26
CA ARG A 44 -5.48 -13.85 -3.64
C ARG A 44 -6.05 -12.98 -4.75
N PRO A 45 -7.09 -12.16 -4.49
CA PRO A 45 -7.58 -11.17 -5.45
C PRO A 45 -6.51 -10.11 -5.71
N ASP A 46 -6.72 -9.29 -6.72
CA ASP A 46 -5.79 -8.18 -7.00
C ASP A 46 -5.90 -7.04 -5.98
N LEU A 47 -7.06 -6.89 -5.31
CA LEU A 47 -7.30 -5.88 -4.29
C LEU A 47 -8.38 -6.32 -3.31
N TRP A 48 -8.18 -6.00 -2.03
CA TRP A 48 -9.21 -6.03 -1.00
C TRP A 48 -9.69 -4.62 -0.67
N VAL A 49 -11.00 -4.45 -0.57
CA VAL A 49 -11.65 -3.26 -0.03
C VAL A 49 -12.40 -3.71 1.23
N LEU A 50 -11.99 -3.21 2.40
CA LEU A 50 -12.44 -3.70 3.70
C LEU A 50 -13.08 -2.59 4.51
N ASP A 51 -14.32 -2.79 4.95
CA ASP A 51 -14.82 -2.02 6.09
C ASP A 51 -14.08 -2.46 7.36
N ILE A 52 -13.78 -1.50 8.22
CA ILE A 52 -13.17 -1.76 9.53
C ILE A 52 -14.20 -2.36 10.49
N MET A 53 -15.43 -1.85 10.44
CA MET A 53 -16.49 -2.19 11.39
C MET A 53 -17.36 -3.37 10.90
N LEU A 54 -16.74 -4.54 10.76
CA LEU A 54 -17.44 -5.74 10.32
C LEU A 54 -17.91 -6.61 11.50
N PRO A 55 -19.04 -7.29 11.36
CA PRO A 55 -19.47 -8.28 12.35
C PRO A 55 -18.59 -9.53 12.31
N GLY A 56 -18.34 -10.11 13.48
CA GLY A 56 -17.53 -11.32 13.65
C GLY A 56 -16.03 -11.02 13.59
N VAL A 57 -15.41 -11.23 12.46
CA VAL A 57 -14.01 -10.87 12.21
C VAL A 57 -13.94 -9.44 11.71
N ASP A 58 -13.38 -8.53 12.52
CA ASP A 58 -13.26 -7.12 12.14
C ASP A 58 -12.25 -6.90 10.99
N GLY A 59 -12.33 -5.73 10.34
CA GLY A 59 -11.49 -5.42 9.20
C GLY A 59 -9.98 -5.40 9.53
N TYR A 60 -9.61 -5.02 10.75
CA TYR A 60 -8.21 -5.04 11.18
C TYR A 60 -7.66 -6.47 11.34
N GLN A 61 -8.46 -7.35 11.93
CA GLN A 61 -8.07 -8.75 12.05
C GLN A 61 -7.97 -9.40 10.67
N LEU A 62 -8.97 -9.17 9.80
CA LEU A 62 -8.98 -9.69 8.43
C LEU A 62 -7.74 -9.22 7.66
N MET A 63 -7.40 -7.94 7.75
CA MET A 63 -6.22 -7.40 7.10
C MET A 63 -4.92 -8.02 7.62
N ARG A 64 -4.78 -8.23 8.95
CA ARG A 64 -3.60 -8.92 9.51
C ARG A 64 -3.41 -10.30 8.89
N GLU A 65 -4.50 -11.05 8.76
CA GLU A 65 -4.47 -12.39 8.16
C GLU A 65 -4.16 -12.34 6.67
N ILE A 66 -4.73 -11.39 5.91
CA ILE A 66 -4.41 -11.15 4.50
C ILE A 66 -2.92 -10.83 4.32
N LYS A 67 -2.38 -9.92 5.15
CA LYS A 67 -0.96 -9.53 5.07
C LYS A 67 -0.02 -10.62 5.58
N ALA A 68 -0.47 -11.51 6.46
CA ALA A 68 0.29 -12.69 6.87
C ALA A 68 0.39 -13.74 5.74
N ASP A 69 -0.67 -13.92 4.93
CA ASP A 69 -0.64 -14.80 3.75
C ASP A 69 0.16 -14.18 2.59
N GLN A 70 -0.05 -12.88 2.35
CA GLN A 70 0.62 -12.14 1.28
C GLN A 70 0.91 -10.69 1.70
N PRO A 71 2.10 -10.36 2.19
CA PRO A 71 2.46 -9.01 2.66
C PRO A 71 2.25 -7.91 1.62
N ALA A 72 2.51 -8.20 0.34
CA ALA A 72 2.34 -7.27 -0.76
C ALA A 72 0.88 -7.13 -1.25
N GLN A 73 -0.09 -7.90 -0.71
CA GLN A 73 -1.49 -7.85 -1.12
C GLN A 73 -2.07 -6.44 -0.93
N PRO A 74 -2.60 -5.79 -1.97
CA PRO A 74 -3.17 -4.45 -1.85
C PRO A 74 -4.46 -4.46 -1.03
N VAL A 75 -4.59 -3.48 -0.12
CA VAL A 75 -5.78 -3.31 0.74
C VAL A 75 -6.15 -1.84 0.84
N ILE A 76 -7.42 -1.52 0.59
CA ILE A 76 -8.04 -0.22 0.89
C ILE A 76 -8.99 -0.42 2.07
N PHE A 77 -8.85 0.41 3.12
CA PHE A 77 -9.84 0.47 4.18
C PHE A 77 -10.95 1.47 3.90
N ILE A 78 -12.16 1.11 4.33
CA ILE A 78 -13.30 2.01 4.45
C ILE A 78 -13.67 2.08 5.93
N SER A 79 -13.97 3.26 6.48
CA SER A 79 -14.40 3.38 7.88
C SER A 79 -15.27 4.59 8.14
N ALA A 80 -16.22 4.43 9.08
CA ALA A 80 -17.08 5.49 9.61
C ALA A 80 -16.46 6.23 10.81
N ARG A 81 -15.35 5.76 11.38
CA ARG A 81 -14.74 6.31 12.60
C ARG A 81 -13.85 7.50 12.34
N ASP A 82 -13.67 8.30 13.40
CA ASP A 82 -12.84 9.51 13.43
C ASP A 82 -11.50 9.29 12.71
N ALA A 83 -11.42 9.98 11.59
CA ALA A 83 -10.50 9.71 10.49
C ALA A 83 -9.02 9.62 10.88
N ASP A 84 -8.60 10.22 12.00
CA ASP A 84 -7.18 10.34 12.31
C ASP A 84 -6.60 9.12 13.03
N ILE A 85 -7.31 8.52 14.00
CA ILE A 85 -6.79 7.39 14.78
C ILE A 85 -6.87 6.08 13.99
N ASP A 86 -8.03 5.78 13.41
CA ASP A 86 -8.22 4.55 12.61
C ASP A 86 -7.39 4.57 11.33
N ARG A 87 -7.19 5.75 10.75
CA ARG A 87 -6.33 5.95 9.59
C ARG A 87 -4.86 5.69 9.93
N ILE A 88 -4.38 6.20 11.07
CA ILE A 88 -3.01 5.93 11.55
C ILE A 88 -2.85 4.42 11.78
N ILE A 89 -3.77 3.80 12.51
CA ILE A 89 -3.74 2.35 12.80
C ILE A 89 -3.78 1.53 11.51
N GLY A 90 -4.69 1.82 10.59
CA GLY A 90 -4.80 1.12 9.31
C GLY A 90 -3.53 1.19 8.49
N LEU A 91 -2.92 2.37 8.40
CA LEU A 91 -1.67 2.59 7.67
C LEU A 91 -0.45 1.99 8.39
N GLU A 92 -0.41 2.04 9.74
CA GLU A 92 0.60 1.35 10.54
C GLU A 92 0.54 -0.16 10.36
N MET A 93 -0.66 -0.72 10.17
CA MET A 93 -0.84 -2.14 9.89
C MET A 93 -0.49 -2.54 8.46
N GLY A 94 -0.25 -1.58 7.55
CA GLY A 94 0.19 -1.80 6.18
C GLY A 94 -0.92 -1.75 5.12
N SER A 95 -2.08 -1.08 5.40
CA SER A 95 -3.04 -0.77 4.32
C SER A 95 -2.41 0.15 3.29
N ASP A 96 -2.86 0.02 2.07
CA ASP A 96 -2.32 0.79 0.94
C ASP A 96 -3.03 2.12 0.75
N ASP A 97 -4.31 2.20 1.16
CA ASP A 97 -5.11 3.43 1.18
C ASP A 97 -6.23 3.34 2.22
N TYR A 98 -6.86 4.49 2.51
CA TYR A 98 -7.92 4.64 3.48
C TYR A 98 -8.98 5.61 2.98
N LEU A 99 -10.27 5.28 3.15
CA LEU A 99 -11.40 6.08 2.73
C LEU A 99 -12.39 6.27 3.88
N ALA A 100 -12.56 7.50 4.34
CA ALA A 100 -13.47 7.82 5.44
C ALA A 100 -14.92 7.96 4.96
N LYS A 101 -15.88 7.31 5.63
CA LYS A 101 -17.32 7.51 5.43
C LYS A 101 -17.73 8.85 6.08
N PRO A 102 -18.58 9.69 5.42
CA PRO A 102 -19.21 9.46 4.12
C PRO A 102 -18.29 9.83 2.95
N PHE A 103 -18.31 9.05 1.89
CA PHE A 103 -17.56 9.29 0.66
C PHE A 103 -18.44 9.07 -0.59
N LEU A 104 -17.99 9.59 -1.72
CA LEU A 104 -18.65 9.31 -3.00
C LEU A 104 -18.16 7.98 -3.57
N PRO A 105 -19.02 7.05 -4.06
CA PRO A 105 -18.59 5.78 -4.67
C PRO A 105 -17.52 5.96 -5.77
N ARG A 106 -17.59 7.08 -6.50
CA ARG A 106 -16.59 7.44 -7.51
C ARG A 106 -15.18 7.65 -6.91
N GLU A 107 -15.09 8.11 -5.66
CA GLU A 107 -13.79 8.28 -4.99
C GLU A 107 -13.12 6.92 -4.76
N LEU A 108 -13.88 5.92 -4.30
CA LEU A 108 -13.37 4.55 -4.18
C LEU A 108 -12.85 4.03 -5.53
N VAL A 109 -13.60 4.25 -6.62
CA VAL A 109 -13.18 3.85 -7.98
C VAL A 109 -11.84 4.49 -8.36
N ILE A 110 -11.69 5.80 -8.14
CA ILE A 110 -10.45 6.53 -8.47
C ILE A 110 -9.27 5.98 -7.67
N ARG A 111 -9.43 5.76 -6.36
CA ARG A 111 -8.40 5.21 -5.49
C ARG A 111 -8.01 3.79 -5.87
N THR A 112 -9.01 2.94 -6.12
CA THR A 112 -8.83 1.57 -6.60
C THR A 112 -8.00 1.54 -7.88
N ARG A 113 -8.37 2.35 -8.89
CA ARG A 113 -7.65 2.42 -10.17
C ARG A 113 -6.19 2.85 -9.96
N LYS A 114 -5.97 3.94 -9.24
CA LYS A 114 -4.62 4.44 -8.94
C LYS A 114 -3.76 3.39 -8.22
N LEU A 115 -4.35 2.67 -7.27
CA LEU A 115 -3.64 1.62 -6.53
C LEU A 115 -3.28 0.44 -7.43
N LEU A 116 -4.23 -0.05 -8.23
CA LEU A 116 -3.99 -1.15 -9.17
C LEU A 116 -2.94 -0.79 -10.23
N GLU A 117 -3.02 0.42 -10.82
CA GLU A 117 -2.03 0.92 -11.76
C GLU A 117 -0.64 0.98 -11.12
N ARG A 118 -0.53 1.48 -9.90
CA ARG A 118 0.72 1.59 -9.16
C ARG A 118 1.33 0.21 -8.85
N VAL A 119 0.51 -0.75 -8.43
CA VAL A 119 0.98 -2.09 -8.04
C VAL A 119 1.31 -2.97 -9.25
N TYR A 120 0.47 -2.93 -10.31
CA TYR A 120 0.55 -3.89 -11.40
C TYR A 120 1.08 -3.32 -12.70
N SER A 121 1.03 -2.00 -12.93
CA SER A 121 1.53 -1.40 -14.18
C SER A 121 2.99 -0.97 -14.13
N GLY A 122 3.65 -1.09 -12.99
CA GLY A 122 5.09 -0.82 -12.81
C GLY A 122 5.50 0.63 -13.05
N HIS A 123 4.55 1.57 -12.96
CA HIS A 123 4.83 3.00 -13.09
C HIS A 123 4.50 3.72 -11.78
N PRO A 124 5.49 4.21 -11.03
CA PRO A 124 5.24 5.36 -10.17
C PRO A 124 4.90 6.53 -11.10
N ALA A 125 3.67 7.02 -11.01
CA ALA A 125 3.28 8.21 -11.74
C ALA A 125 4.22 9.37 -11.34
N GLY A 126 5.20 9.68 -12.20
CA GLY A 126 5.87 10.96 -12.17
C GLY A 126 7.37 11.03 -11.86
N MET A 127 8.15 9.93 -11.86
CA MET A 127 9.57 10.04 -11.44
C MET A 127 10.57 9.13 -12.14
N ILE A 128 10.67 9.21 -13.48
CA ILE A 128 11.93 8.83 -14.15
C ILE A 128 12.18 9.87 -15.23
N PRO A 129 13.31 10.61 -15.21
CA PRO A 129 13.73 11.43 -16.34
C PRO A 129 13.87 10.54 -17.59
N ALA A 130 13.26 10.95 -18.70
CA ALA A 130 13.40 10.28 -19.97
C ALA A 130 14.89 10.20 -20.34
N GLY A 131 15.46 8.99 -20.36
CA GLY A 131 16.84 8.77 -20.79
C GLY A 131 17.64 7.71 -20.07
N LEU A 132 17.15 7.09 -18.97
CA LEU A 132 17.84 5.94 -18.38
C LEU A 132 17.22 4.63 -18.91
N GLU A 133 18.07 3.77 -19.48
CA GLU A 133 17.72 2.39 -19.78
C GLU A 133 17.16 1.73 -18.50
N ARG A 134 15.99 1.08 -18.63
CA ARG A 134 15.29 0.41 -17.53
C ARG A 134 16.21 -0.69 -16.96
N ARG A 135 16.95 -0.37 -15.93
CA ARG A 135 17.57 -1.39 -15.07
C ARG A 135 16.47 -2.02 -14.25
N THR A 136 15.98 -3.16 -14.67
CA THR A 136 14.94 -3.93 -13.96
C THR A 136 15.44 -4.46 -12.60
N LYS A 137 16.76 -4.47 -12.39
CA LYS A 137 17.40 -4.92 -11.14
C LYS A 137 18.35 -3.84 -10.63
N LEU A 138 18.11 -3.40 -9.40
CA LEU A 138 18.96 -2.45 -8.69
C LEU A 138 19.76 -3.21 -7.62
N ASN A 139 21.08 -3.05 -7.65
CA ASN A 139 21.94 -3.60 -6.62
C ASN A 139 22.27 -2.51 -5.61
N ILE A 140 21.72 -2.64 -4.41
CA ILE A 140 21.97 -1.76 -3.27
C ILE A 140 22.49 -2.66 -2.14
N ALA A 141 23.79 -2.89 -2.15
CA ALA A 141 24.41 -3.85 -1.24
C ALA A 141 23.93 -3.65 0.22
N PRO A 142 23.54 -4.75 0.93
CA PRO A 142 23.58 -6.14 0.47
C PRO A 142 22.29 -6.64 -0.21
N TYR A 143 21.45 -5.75 -0.74
CA TYR A 143 20.14 -6.08 -1.29
C TYR A 143 20.11 -6.00 -2.82
N LEU A 144 19.44 -6.98 -3.44
CA LEU A 144 19.08 -6.98 -4.85
C LEU A 144 17.57 -6.70 -4.96
N ILE A 145 17.20 -5.61 -5.63
CA ILE A 145 15.82 -5.16 -5.82
C ILE A 145 15.44 -5.45 -7.26
N ASP A 146 14.38 -6.22 -7.47
CA ASP A 146 13.74 -6.40 -8.77
C ASP A 146 12.47 -5.56 -8.82
N GLU A 147 12.51 -4.48 -9.60
CA GLU A 147 11.39 -3.52 -9.71
C GLU A 147 10.17 -4.15 -10.38
N GLN A 148 10.37 -5.01 -11.38
CA GLN A 148 9.27 -5.62 -12.12
C GLN A 148 8.60 -6.72 -11.31
N ALA A 149 9.40 -7.57 -10.67
CA ALA A 149 8.88 -8.62 -9.81
C ALA A 149 8.42 -8.09 -8.44
N ARG A 150 8.71 -6.81 -8.12
CA ARG A 150 8.47 -6.18 -6.79
C ARG A 150 9.05 -7.00 -5.65
N THR A 151 10.26 -7.51 -5.82
CA THR A 151 10.93 -8.36 -4.84
C THR A 151 12.25 -7.74 -4.38
N VAL A 152 12.59 -8.01 -3.13
CA VAL A 152 13.89 -7.68 -2.55
C VAL A 152 14.53 -8.97 -2.06
N THR A 153 15.78 -9.19 -2.43
CA THR A 153 16.54 -10.38 -2.03
C THR A 153 17.81 -9.92 -1.33
N ALA A 154 18.10 -10.50 -0.17
CA ALA A 154 19.36 -10.26 0.53
C ALA A 154 20.51 -11.03 -0.15
N GLU A 155 21.77 -10.72 0.21
CA GLU A 155 22.97 -11.33 -0.37
C GLU A 155 22.99 -12.87 -0.21
N ASP A 156 22.43 -13.38 0.88
CA ASP A 156 22.30 -14.82 1.15
C ASP A 156 21.20 -15.52 0.33
N GLY A 157 20.51 -14.80 -0.55
CA GLY A 157 19.40 -15.30 -1.36
C GLY A 157 18.03 -15.29 -0.65
N THR A 158 17.96 -14.83 0.60
CA THR A 158 16.70 -14.71 1.35
C THR A 158 15.80 -13.64 0.72
N LYS A 159 14.57 -14.00 0.38
CA LYS A 159 13.55 -13.04 -0.08
C LYS A 159 12.98 -12.30 1.10
N LEU A 160 12.99 -10.97 1.01
CA LEU A 160 12.46 -10.07 2.04
C LEU A 160 11.07 -9.58 1.62
N GLU A 161 10.10 -9.85 2.48
CA GLU A 161 8.69 -9.53 2.21
C GLU A 161 8.37 -8.11 2.61
N LEU A 162 8.19 -7.24 1.62
CA LEU A 162 7.76 -5.87 1.79
C LEU A 162 6.29 -5.70 1.43
N THR A 163 5.58 -4.84 2.16
CA THR A 163 4.27 -4.35 1.71
C THR A 163 4.45 -3.44 0.49
N SER A 164 3.37 -3.19 -0.26
CA SER A 164 3.43 -2.30 -1.43
C SER A 164 4.00 -0.93 -1.08
N LYS A 165 3.61 -0.36 0.06
CA LYS A 165 4.10 0.96 0.54
C LYS A 165 5.57 0.94 0.95
N GLU A 166 6.02 -0.12 1.62
CA GLU A 166 7.42 -0.28 1.98
C GLU A 166 8.30 -0.41 0.73
N PHE A 167 7.82 -1.13 -0.28
CA PHE A 167 8.52 -1.27 -1.55
C PHE A 167 8.58 0.06 -2.32
N GLU A 168 7.50 0.83 -2.36
CA GLU A 168 7.46 2.16 -2.97
C GLU A 168 8.39 3.15 -2.28
N LEU A 169 8.40 3.16 -0.93
CA LEU A 169 9.34 3.98 -0.17
C LEU A 169 10.79 3.60 -0.50
N LEU A 170 11.09 2.29 -0.56
CA LEU A 170 12.42 1.80 -0.92
C LEU A 170 12.85 2.32 -2.28
N LEU A 171 12.01 2.17 -3.31
CA LEU A 171 12.33 2.66 -4.66
C LEU A 171 12.52 4.18 -4.69
N TYR A 172 11.68 4.91 -3.95
CA TYR A 172 11.80 6.37 -3.88
C TYR A 172 13.10 6.82 -3.24
N LEU A 173 13.51 6.19 -2.12
CA LEU A 173 14.77 6.45 -1.44
C LEU A 173 15.98 6.12 -2.33
N VAL A 174 15.94 4.98 -3.02
CA VAL A 174 17.01 4.54 -3.94
C VAL A 174 17.17 5.50 -5.11
N GLY A 175 16.05 5.94 -5.71
CA GLY A 175 16.05 6.90 -6.82
C GLY A 175 16.59 8.29 -6.45
N HIS A 176 16.54 8.64 -5.16
CA HIS A 176 17.00 9.93 -4.63
C HIS A 176 18.19 9.78 -3.67
N HIS A 177 19.02 8.77 -3.92
CA HIS A 177 20.16 8.47 -3.09
C HIS A 177 21.05 9.70 -2.82
N GLY A 178 21.43 9.92 -1.57
CA GLY A 178 22.22 11.06 -1.11
C GLY A 178 21.47 12.37 -0.91
N GLN A 179 20.23 12.48 -1.39
CA GLN A 179 19.40 13.67 -1.23
C GLN A 179 18.63 13.63 0.09
N VAL A 180 18.44 14.80 0.70
CA VAL A 180 17.51 14.94 1.82
C VAL A 180 16.10 15.07 1.26
N LEU A 181 15.22 14.18 1.66
CA LEU A 181 13.82 14.13 1.25
C LEU A 181 12.94 14.61 2.41
N GLU A 182 12.16 15.65 2.17
CA GLU A 182 11.19 16.14 3.14
C GLU A 182 10.07 15.10 3.35
N ARG A 183 9.50 15.05 4.57
CA ARG A 183 8.39 14.14 4.87
C ARG A 183 7.24 14.30 3.91
N GLU A 184 6.89 15.53 3.57
CA GLU A 184 5.81 15.81 2.62
C GLU A 184 6.13 15.32 1.20
N GLN A 185 7.38 15.42 0.75
CA GLN A 185 7.81 14.86 -0.53
C GLN A 185 7.66 13.33 -0.54
N VAL A 186 8.11 12.66 0.52
CA VAL A 186 7.93 11.20 0.67
C VAL A 186 6.45 10.84 0.71
N LEU A 187 5.64 11.60 1.47
CA LEU A 187 4.21 11.39 1.58
C LEU A 187 3.54 11.44 0.20
N ARG A 188 3.78 12.51 -0.56
CA ARG A 188 3.23 12.68 -1.90
C ARG A 188 3.69 11.60 -2.88
N ALA A 189 4.94 11.18 -2.79
CA ALA A 189 5.50 10.15 -3.67
C ALA A 189 4.87 8.77 -3.41
N VAL A 190 4.68 8.41 -2.13
CA VAL A 190 4.23 7.07 -1.72
C VAL A 190 2.71 6.97 -1.63
N TRP A 191 2.00 8.02 -1.19
CA TRP A 191 0.53 7.99 -1.05
C TRP A 191 -0.21 8.78 -2.14
N GLY A 192 0.49 9.66 -2.86
CA GLY A 192 -0.10 10.52 -3.89
C GLY A 192 -0.47 11.90 -3.38
N ILE A 193 -0.75 12.81 -4.34
CA ILE A 193 -1.04 14.24 -4.06
C ILE A 193 -2.36 14.40 -3.28
N ASP A 194 -3.32 13.50 -3.51
CA ASP A 194 -4.65 13.55 -2.92
C ASP A 194 -4.71 12.89 -1.53
N TYR A 195 -3.56 12.64 -0.91
CA TYR A 195 -3.53 12.08 0.44
C TYR A 195 -3.70 13.18 1.49
N PHE A 196 -4.76 13.11 2.28
CA PHE A 196 -5.11 14.10 3.31
C PHE A 196 -4.70 13.70 4.74
N GLY A 197 -3.64 12.90 4.92
CA GLY A 197 -3.13 12.50 6.23
C GLY A 197 -1.94 13.31 6.70
N THR A 198 -1.57 13.06 7.96
CA THR A 198 -0.37 13.64 8.54
C THR A 198 0.89 12.96 8.03
N ASP A 199 1.99 13.68 8.01
CA ASP A 199 3.32 13.17 7.63
C ASP A 199 3.90 12.13 8.60
N ARG A 200 3.27 11.91 9.77
CA ARG A 200 3.65 10.88 10.74
C ARG A 200 3.62 9.45 10.18
N VAL A 201 2.76 9.19 9.19
CA VAL A 201 2.73 7.89 8.50
C VAL A 201 4.03 7.57 7.78
N VAL A 202 4.79 8.59 7.39
CA VAL A 202 6.13 8.43 6.79
C VAL A 202 7.12 7.91 7.82
N ASP A 203 7.09 8.45 9.06
CA ASP A 203 8.00 8.04 10.12
C ASP A 203 7.80 6.54 10.47
N ASP A 204 6.54 6.09 10.54
CA ASP A 204 6.22 4.69 10.78
C ASP A 204 6.62 3.78 9.61
N LEU A 205 6.41 4.23 8.38
CA LEU A 205 6.81 3.47 7.21
C LEU A 205 8.34 3.33 7.14
N VAL A 206 9.09 4.39 7.41
CA VAL A 206 10.56 4.35 7.50
C VAL A 206 11.02 3.43 8.62
N ARG A 207 10.37 3.47 9.80
CA ARG A 207 10.70 2.56 10.92
C ARG A 207 10.49 1.10 10.52
N ARG A 208 9.41 0.77 9.83
CA ARG A 208 9.14 -0.59 9.33
C ARG A 208 10.15 -1.02 8.28
N LEU A 209 10.47 -0.14 7.33
CA LEU A 209 11.47 -0.42 6.30
C LEU A 209 12.84 -0.70 6.92
N ARG A 210 13.30 0.13 7.86
CA ARG A 210 14.58 -0.08 8.58
C ARG A 210 14.62 -1.42 9.34
N ARG A 211 13.49 -1.85 9.90
CA ARG A 211 13.42 -3.14 10.60
C ARG A 211 13.55 -4.32 9.65
N LYS A 212 13.01 -4.21 8.42
CA LYS A 212 13.06 -5.27 7.41
C LYS A 212 14.36 -5.26 6.61
N LEU A 213 14.96 -4.09 6.45
CA LEU A 213 16.19 -3.86 5.71
C LEU A 213 17.22 -3.15 6.61
N PRO A 214 17.77 -3.84 7.63
CA PRO A 214 18.62 -3.19 8.64
C PRO A 214 19.94 -2.63 8.08
N GLU A 215 20.47 -3.21 7.00
CA GLU A 215 21.69 -2.74 6.34
C GLU A 215 21.43 -1.54 5.41
N LEU A 216 20.15 -1.21 5.15
CA LEU A 216 19.80 -0.03 4.37
C LEU A 216 20.01 1.23 5.22
N ARG A 217 21.03 2.01 4.89
CA ARG A 217 21.38 3.23 5.65
C ARG A 217 20.44 4.38 5.30
N VAL A 218 19.33 4.46 6.00
CA VAL A 218 18.39 5.60 5.95
C VAL A 218 18.58 6.44 7.18
N GLU A 219 19.16 7.64 7.04
CA GLU A 219 19.38 8.59 8.14
C GLU A 219 18.15 9.48 8.35
N THR A 220 17.91 9.88 9.61
CA THR A 220 16.94 10.93 9.93
C THR A 220 17.63 12.28 9.94
N VAL A 221 17.15 13.20 9.13
CA VAL A 221 17.58 14.60 9.15
C VAL A 221 16.57 15.38 9.99
N TYR A 222 16.93 15.67 11.23
CA TYR A 222 16.04 16.29 12.20
C TYR A 222 15.47 17.62 11.68
N GLY A 223 14.16 17.79 11.85
CA GLY A 223 13.43 18.96 11.38
C GLY A 223 13.07 18.94 9.89
N TYR A 224 13.64 18.02 9.08
CA TYR A 224 13.42 17.93 7.63
C TYR A 224 12.78 16.62 7.19
N GLY A 225 13.46 15.51 7.36
CA GLY A 225 12.96 14.23 6.85
C GLY A 225 14.03 13.14 6.85
N TYR A 226 14.28 12.54 5.69
CA TYR A 226 15.11 11.34 5.57
C TYR A 226 16.10 11.43 4.42
N ARG A 227 17.22 10.73 4.55
CA ARG A 227 18.23 10.61 3.50
C ARG A 227 18.75 9.18 3.47
N MET A 228 18.77 8.58 2.29
CA MET A 228 19.49 7.33 2.07
C MET A 228 20.95 7.62 1.74
N VAL A 229 21.87 7.00 2.45
CA VAL A 229 23.33 7.12 2.22
C VAL A 229 23.91 5.79 1.74
N LYS A 230 25.07 5.84 1.05
CA LYS A 230 25.77 4.62 0.65
C LYS A 230 26.19 3.81 1.87
N ALA A 231 26.05 2.50 1.74
CA ALA A 231 26.69 1.56 2.65
C ALA A 231 28.20 1.68 2.59
#